data_2a05cc162accb2184850376383f9be3e
#
_entry.id   2a05cc162accb2184850376383f9be3e
#
_cell.length_a   1.000
_cell.length_b   1.000
_cell.length_c   1.000
_cell.angle_alpha   90.00
_cell.angle_beta   90.00
_cell.angle_gamma   90.00
#
_symmetry.space_group_name_H-M   'P 1'
#
loop_
_entity.id
_entity.type
_entity.pdbx_description
1 polymer ?
#
loop_
_entity_poly.entity_id
_entity_poly.type
_entity_poly.pdbx_seq_one_letter_code
_entity_poly.pdbx_strand_id
1 'polypeptide(L)'
;MEIRLSDSFTYKKLIRYVLPCIAMMIMTSIYSIVDGYFVSNIIGKNPFAAVNLVMPVLMAISAIGFMIGTGGSALTSYYMGLGEKKKANEVFSMLVWLIIISSCIVAVIGFVFMPQIVELLGASDTIRSDAILYGRILILSEPFFMLQNSFQSFLTTAEKQNLGLLVSVLAGITNMVLDFLLMFVFRLGIAGAAAATVCGQIIGSVVPLIYFATNTTGSLKLTKAKFDWKCIWKACGNGSSEMLTNLSTSLVSVVYNLQLMKLANENGIAAYGVIMYVSFIFMAIFFGYAIGVTPIIGYNYGAGNKKQLHSLLKKSLVITAVTAITMTVLSEVLALPIARIFVGYDDTLCRMTQTGMMLFSISFLFCGFNVFGSGFFTGLGNGLVSATISFLRTLVIQLAAVLMLPMVFGINGIW
;
A
#
# COMPACT_ATOMS: atom_id res chain seq x y z
N MET A 1 -17.87 15.53 17.26
CA MET A 1 -18.32 16.12 15.99
C MET A 1 -17.63 15.41 14.85
N GLU A 2 -18.36 14.78 13.95
CA GLU A 2 -17.81 14.17 12.73
C GLU A 2 -17.29 15.28 11.82
N ILE A 3 -16.08 15.12 11.31
CA ILE A 3 -15.46 16.07 10.38
C ILE A 3 -15.92 15.70 8.97
N ARG A 4 -16.47 16.66 8.23
CA ARG A 4 -17.00 16.47 6.88
C ARG A 4 -16.03 16.99 5.82
N LEU A 5 -16.11 16.45 4.60
CA LEU A 5 -15.31 16.91 3.45
C LEU A 5 -15.59 18.37 3.09
N SER A 6 -16.82 18.85 3.38
CA SER A 6 -17.24 20.22 3.14
C SER A 6 -16.73 21.25 4.16
N ASP A 7 -16.13 20.79 5.25
CA ASP A 7 -15.66 21.67 6.31
C ASP A 7 -14.44 22.50 5.90
N SER A 8 -14.25 23.63 6.58
CA SER A 8 -12.98 24.36 6.48
C SER A 8 -11.91 23.65 7.33
N PHE A 9 -10.77 23.33 6.74
CA PHE A 9 -9.71 22.62 7.42
C PHE A 9 -8.65 23.55 8.01
N THR A 10 -8.57 23.57 9.34
CA THR A 10 -7.39 24.04 10.07
C THR A 10 -6.36 22.94 10.16
N TYR A 11 -5.10 23.23 10.56
CA TYR A 11 -4.06 22.18 10.79
C TYR A 11 -4.56 21.08 11.72
N LYS A 12 -5.13 21.45 12.89
CA LYS A 12 -5.65 20.50 13.88
C LYS A 12 -6.76 19.62 13.30
N LYS A 13 -7.67 20.20 12.53
CA LYS A 13 -8.80 19.48 11.94
C LYS A 13 -8.35 18.55 10.83
N LEU A 14 -7.37 18.98 10.02
CA LEU A 14 -6.78 18.17 8.95
C LEU A 14 -6.05 16.95 9.53
N ILE A 15 -5.16 17.17 10.51
CA ILE A 15 -4.45 16.06 11.19
C ILE A 15 -5.44 15.10 11.84
N ARG A 16 -6.46 15.59 12.54
CA ARG A 16 -7.48 14.74 13.17
C ARG A 16 -8.26 13.91 12.16
N TYR A 17 -8.47 14.44 10.96
CA TYR A 17 -9.16 13.71 9.88
C TYR A 17 -8.28 12.62 9.28
N VAL A 18 -6.99 12.89 9.01
CA VAL A 18 -6.09 11.95 8.34
C VAL A 18 -5.44 10.94 9.30
N LEU A 19 -5.42 11.22 10.60
CA LEU A 19 -4.78 10.36 11.59
C LEU A 19 -5.29 8.90 11.57
N PRO A 20 -6.60 8.63 11.48
CA PRO A 20 -7.09 7.25 11.33
C PRO A 20 -6.59 6.58 10.05
N CYS A 21 -6.43 7.32 8.95
CA CYS A 21 -5.90 6.77 7.69
C CYS A 21 -4.41 6.41 7.82
N ILE A 22 -3.64 7.24 8.51
CA ILE A 22 -2.24 6.95 8.83
C ILE A 22 -2.15 5.70 9.72
N ALA A 23 -2.94 5.64 10.79
CA ALA A 23 -2.97 4.50 11.70
C ALA A 23 -3.38 3.21 10.97
N MET A 24 -4.34 3.27 10.04
CA MET A 24 -4.76 2.16 9.19
C MET A 24 -3.60 1.62 8.35
N MET A 25 -2.82 2.50 7.70
CA MET A 25 -1.67 2.09 6.90
C MET A 25 -0.52 1.53 7.74
N ILE A 26 -0.27 2.10 8.93
CA ILE A 26 0.71 1.56 9.87
C ILE A 26 0.30 0.16 10.34
N MET A 27 -0.96 -0.06 10.70
CA MET A 27 -1.46 -1.38 11.08
C MET A 27 -1.30 -2.40 9.96
N THR A 28 -1.59 -2.01 8.71
CA THR A 28 -1.37 -2.85 7.52
C THR A 28 0.10 -3.25 7.39
N SER A 29 1.03 -2.32 7.61
CA SER A 29 2.48 -2.61 7.57
C SER A 29 2.91 -3.54 8.71
N ILE A 30 2.39 -3.33 9.93
CA ILE A 30 2.72 -4.15 11.09
C ILE A 30 2.28 -5.60 10.89
N TYR A 31 1.04 -5.84 10.50
CA TYR A 31 0.60 -7.22 10.34
C TYR A 31 1.33 -7.94 9.20
N SER A 32 1.70 -7.26 8.13
CA SER A 32 2.51 -7.84 7.05
C SER A 32 3.91 -8.26 7.53
N ILE A 33 4.52 -7.47 8.42
CA ILE A 33 5.81 -7.81 9.02
C ILE A 33 5.67 -9.01 9.96
N VAL A 34 4.61 -9.05 10.76
CA VAL A 34 4.33 -10.14 11.70
C VAL A 34 4.04 -11.44 10.96
N ASP A 35 3.25 -11.42 9.89
CA ASP A 35 2.98 -12.57 9.02
C ASP A 35 4.30 -13.16 8.47
N GLY A 36 5.16 -12.31 7.88
CA GLY A 36 6.48 -12.73 7.42
C GLY A 36 7.36 -13.34 8.52
N TYR A 37 7.30 -12.79 9.74
CA TYR A 37 8.01 -13.33 10.91
C TYR A 37 7.50 -14.72 11.28
N PHE A 38 6.20 -14.92 11.32
CA PHE A 38 5.61 -16.23 11.63
C PHE A 38 5.96 -17.28 10.58
N VAL A 39 5.82 -16.94 9.29
CA VAL A 39 6.18 -17.87 8.20
C VAL A 39 7.65 -18.27 8.29
N SER A 40 8.56 -17.31 8.46
CA SER A 40 10.00 -17.56 8.52
C SER A 40 10.41 -18.43 9.73
N ASN A 41 9.86 -18.13 10.92
CA ASN A 41 10.33 -18.75 12.17
C ASN A 41 9.58 -20.02 12.56
N ILE A 42 8.31 -20.18 12.14
CA ILE A 42 7.50 -21.35 12.50
C ILE A 42 7.54 -22.42 11.42
N ILE A 43 7.37 -22.01 10.15
CA ILE A 43 7.29 -22.98 9.04
C ILE A 43 8.68 -23.27 8.47
N GLY A 44 9.55 -22.26 8.41
CA GLY A 44 10.95 -22.42 8.03
C GLY A 44 11.32 -21.77 6.69
N LYS A 45 12.59 -21.98 6.29
CA LYS A 45 13.24 -21.27 5.20
C LYS A 45 12.59 -21.51 3.82
N ASN A 46 12.25 -22.76 3.49
CA ASN A 46 11.73 -23.09 2.16
C ASN A 46 10.33 -22.52 1.90
N PRO A 47 9.34 -22.67 2.81
CA PRO A 47 8.05 -22.02 2.68
C PRO A 47 8.15 -20.49 2.64
N PHE A 48 9.03 -19.89 3.45
CA PHE A 48 9.28 -18.45 3.40
C PHE A 48 9.82 -17.99 2.05
N ALA A 49 10.72 -18.75 1.45
CA ALA A 49 11.23 -18.50 0.09
C ALA A 49 10.10 -18.62 -0.96
N ALA A 50 9.20 -19.60 -0.81
CA ALA A 50 8.04 -19.79 -1.68
C ALA A 50 7.08 -18.57 -1.62
N VAL A 51 6.78 -18.07 -0.40
CA VAL A 51 5.98 -16.86 -0.20
C VAL A 51 6.61 -15.65 -0.91
N ASN A 52 7.90 -15.40 -0.66
CA ASN A 52 8.61 -14.26 -1.26
C ASN A 52 8.71 -14.33 -2.79
N LEU A 53 8.69 -15.54 -3.36
CA LEU A 53 8.70 -15.75 -4.81
C LEU A 53 7.38 -15.31 -5.45
N VAL A 54 6.23 -15.64 -4.83
CA VAL A 54 4.90 -15.44 -5.41
C VAL A 54 4.34 -14.04 -5.08
N MET A 55 4.67 -13.48 -3.92
CA MET A 55 4.14 -12.19 -3.45
C MET A 55 4.27 -11.04 -4.45
N PRO A 56 5.38 -10.81 -5.16
CA PRO A 56 5.47 -9.72 -6.14
C PRO A 56 4.43 -9.83 -7.26
N VAL A 57 4.10 -11.04 -7.71
CA VAL A 57 3.08 -11.26 -8.75
C VAL A 57 1.69 -10.97 -8.22
N LEU A 58 1.36 -11.44 -7.01
CA LEU A 58 0.09 -11.14 -6.36
C LEU A 58 -0.07 -9.63 -6.15
N MET A 59 0.97 -8.94 -5.68
CA MET A 59 0.95 -7.48 -5.51
C MET A 59 0.79 -6.73 -6.84
N ALA A 60 1.42 -7.20 -7.92
CA ALA A 60 1.26 -6.62 -9.25
C ALA A 60 -0.20 -6.75 -9.76
N ILE A 61 -0.82 -7.89 -9.51
CA ILE A 61 -2.23 -8.13 -9.83
C ILE A 61 -3.15 -7.24 -8.99
N SER A 62 -2.91 -7.18 -7.69
CA SER A 62 -3.68 -6.38 -6.74
C SER A 62 -3.59 -4.86 -7.01
N ALA A 63 -2.57 -4.43 -7.75
CA ALA A 63 -2.39 -3.03 -8.14
C ALA A 63 -3.60 -2.47 -8.91
N ILE A 64 -4.38 -3.34 -9.57
CA ILE A 64 -5.65 -2.98 -10.21
C ILE A 64 -6.66 -2.47 -9.16
N GLY A 65 -6.75 -3.14 -8.00
CA GLY A 65 -7.61 -2.73 -6.89
C GLY A 65 -7.20 -1.38 -6.31
N PHE A 66 -5.91 -1.15 -6.11
CA PHE A 66 -5.38 0.15 -5.68
C PHE A 66 -5.70 1.26 -6.70
N MET A 67 -5.50 1.00 -7.98
CA MET A 67 -5.82 1.93 -9.07
C MET A 67 -7.30 2.34 -9.03
N ILE A 68 -8.21 1.37 -9.02
CA ILE A 68 -9.65 1.64 -9.01
C ILE A 68 -10.08 2.29 -7.69
N GLY A 69 -9.53 1.87 -6.56
CA GLY A 69 -9.85 2.40 -5.24
C GLY A 69 -9.47 3.87 -5.10
N THR A 70 -8.22 4.22 -5.37
CA THR A 70 -7.71 5.59 -5.19
C THR A 70 -8.29 6.54 -6.24
N GLY A 71 -8.25 6.16 -7.52
CA GLY A 71 -8.81 7.00 -8.58
C GLY A 71 -10.33 7.12 -8.52
N GLY A 72 -11.00 6.04 -8.11
CA GLY A 72 -12.45 6.02 -7.88
C GLY A 72 -12.88 6.86 -6.69
N SER A 73 -12.13 6.82 -5.59
CA SER A 73 -12.33 7.67 -4.41
C SER A 73 -12.27 9.16 -4.77
N ALA A 74 -11.24 9.56 -5.53
CA ALA A 74 -11.10 10.94 -6.01
C ALA A 74 -12.26 11.35 -6.93
N LEU A 75 -12.66 10.51 -7.88
CA LEU A 75 -13.78 10.80 -8.78
C LEU A 75 -15.12 10.87 -8.03
N THR A 76 -15.34 9.96 -7.08
CA THR A 76 -16.56 9.94 -6.25
C THR A 76 -16.66 11.20 -5.39
N SER A 77 -15.56 11.60 -4.72
CA SER A 77 -15.52 12.81 -3.92
C SER A 77 -15.71 14.08 -4.76
N TYR A 78 -15.23 14.09 -6.00
CA TYR A 78 -15.49 15.17 -6.96
C TYR A 78 -16.99 15.34 -7.25
N TYR A 79 -17.72 14.24 -7.54
CA TYR A 79 -19.17 14.31 -7.74
C TYR A 79 -19.93 14.72 -6.47
N MET A 80 -19.42 14.31 -5.28
CA MET A 80 -19.98 14.80 -4.01
C MET A 80 -19.81 16.30 -3.86
N GLY A 81 -18.66 16.84 -4.27
CA GLY A 81 -18.36 18.28 -4.26
C GLY A 81 -19.25 19.08 -5.22
N LEU A 82 -19.58 18.53 -6.39
CA LEU A 82 -20.57 19.10 -7.32
C LEU A 82 -22.01 19.11 -6.77
N GLY A 83 -22.27 18.42 -5.64
CA GLY A 83 -23.63 18.22 -5.11
C GLY A 83 -24.38 17.07 -5.77
N GLU A 84 -23.78 16.36 -6.72
CA GLU A 84 -24.37 15.26 -7.48
C GLU A 84 -24.30 13.92 -6.71
N LYS A 85 -24.91 13.87 -5.52
CA LYS A 85 -24.85 12.67 -4.63
C LYS A 85 -25.32 11.38 -5.30
N LYS A 86 -26.35 11.48 -6.18
CA LYS A 86 -26.85 10.31 -6.93
C LYS A 86 -25.76 9.75 -7.86
N LYS A 87 -25.09 10.61 -8.62
CA LYS A 87 -23.99 10.23 -9.51
C LYS A 87 -22.81 9.68 -8.74
N ALA A 88 -22.45 10.28 -7.60
CA ALA A 88 -21.39 9.77 -6.73
C ALA A 88 -21.66 8.32 -6.28
N ASN A 89 -22.90 8.01 -5.86
CA ASN A 89 -23.30 6.66 -5.46
C ASN A 89 -23.35 5.68 -6.64
N GLU A 90 -23.80 6.12 -7.83
CA GLU A 90 -23.79 5.31 -9.06
C GLU A 90 -22.35 4.95 -9.46
N VAL A 91 -21.43 5.93 -9.45
CA VAL A 91 -20.01 5.73 -9.76
C VAL A 91 -19.34 4.81 -8.73
N PHE A 92 -19.55 5.06 -7.45
CA PHE A 92 -19.03 4.19 -6.38
C PHE A 92 -19.50 2.75 -6.56
N SER A 93 -20.80 2.53 -6.76
CA SER A 93 -21.37 1.19 -6.93
C SER A 93 -20.84 0.49 -8.18
N MET A 94 -20.70 1.24 -9.28
CA MET A 94 -20.12 0.73 -10.52
C MET A 94 -18.66 0.27 -10.30
N LEU A 95 -17.85 1.06 -9.59
CA LEU A 95 -16.46 0.73 -9.33
C LEU A 95 -16.31 -0.48 -8.39
N VAL A 96 -17.17 -0.61 -7.39
CA VAL A 96 -17.20 -1.81 -6.52
C VAL A 96 -17.50 -3.06 -7.37
N TRP A 97 -18.50 -3.02 -8.25
CA TRP A 97 -18.79 -4.13 -9.16
C TRP A 97 -17.64 -4.40 -10.15
N LEU A 98 -17.02 -3.35 -10.66
CA LEU A 98 -15.85 -3.49 -11.55
C LEU A 98 -14.71 -4.23 -10.85
N ILE A 99 -14.43 -3.90 -9.57
CA ILE A 99 -13.41 -4.60 -8.77
C ILE A 99 -13.79 -6.06 -8.59
N ILE A 100 -15.03 -6.37 -8.21
CA ILE A 100 -15.49 -7.75 -8.02
C ILE A 100 -15.34 -8.56 -9.31
N ILE A 101 -15.84 -8.03 -10.43
CA ILE A 101 -15.79 -8.74 -11.73
C ILE A 101 -14.35 -8.95 -12.19
N SER A 102 -13.53 -7.87 -12.19
CA SER A 102 -12.13 -7.95 -12.64
C SER A 102 -11.30 -8.87 -11.77
N SER A 103 -11.45 -8.80 -10.45
CA SER A 103 -10.71 -9.65 -9.52
C SER A 103 -11.12 -11.13 -9.61
N CYS A 104 -12.42 -11.43 -9.80
CA CYS A 104 -12.86 -12.80 -10.03
C CYS A 104 -12.29 -13.38 -11.33
N ILE A 105 -12.27 -12.59 -12.42
CA ILE A 105 -11.66 -13.02 -13.69
C ILE A 105 -10.18 -13.33 -13.49
N VAL A 106 -9.45 -12.41 -12.85
CA VAL A 106 -8.01 -12.57 -12.60
C VAL A 106 -7.76 -13.74 -11.65
N ALA A 107 -8.60 -13.94 -10.63
CA ALA A 107 -8.51 -15.07 -9.71
C ALA A 107 -8.63 -16.42 -10.43
N VAL A 108 -9.60 -16.57 -11.34
CA VAL A 108 -9.78 -17.79 -12.13
C VAL A 108 -8.59 -18.03 -13.06
N ILE A 109 -8.18 -17.00 -13.80
CA ILE A 109 -7.01 -17.10 -14.71
C ILE A 109 -5.74 -17.44 -13.92
N GLY A 110 -5.47 -16.69 -12.85
CA GLY A 110 -4.28 -16.90 -12.03
C GLY A 110 -4.26 -18.26 -11.35
N PHE A 111 -5.41 -18.77 -10.89
CA PHE A 111 -5.50 -20.12 -10.31
C PHE A 111 -5.12 -21.21 -11.29
N VAL A 112 -5.59 -21.12 -12.54
CA VAL A 112 -5.28 -22.08 -13.61
C VAL A 112 -3.80 -22.01 -14.00
N PHE A 113 -3.28 -20.80 -14.20
CA PHE A 113 -1.91 -20.56 -14.67
C PHE A 113 -0.87 -20.47 -13.55
N MET A 114 -1.24 -20.65 -12.26
CA MET A 114 -0.29 -20.56 -11.14
C MET A 114 0.93 -21.48 -11.28
N PRO A 115 0.81 -22.74 -11.73
CA PRO A 115 2.00 -23.59 -11.94
C PRO A 115 2.98 -23.02 -12.96
N GLN A 116 2.46 -22.47 -14.08
CA GLN A 116 3.28 -21.84 -15.13
C GLN A 116 3.94 -20.55 -14.63
N ILE A 117 3.20 -19.74 -13.84
CA ILE A 117 3.73 -18.53 -13.22
C ILE A 117 4.90 -18.88 -12.29
N VAL A 118 4.73 -19.86 -11.41
CA VAL A 118 5.75 -20.30 -10.45
C VAL A 118 6.99 -20.85 -11.18
N GLU A 119 6.81 -21.58 -12.28
CA GLU A 119 7.89 -22.06 -13.13
C GLU A 119 8.64 -20.90 -13.82
N LEU A 120 7.90 -19.92 -14.37
CA LEU A 120 8.48 -18.72 -15.00
C LEU A 120 9.29 -17.89 -14.00
N LEU A 121 8.88 -17.87 -12.72
CA LEU A 121 9.61 -17.20 -11.64
C LEU A 121 10.89 -17.95 -11.22
N GLY A 122 11.16 -19.12 -11.77
CA GLY A 122 12.37 -19.89 -11.49
C GLY A 122 12.33 -20.65 -10.17
N ALA A 123 11.17 -21.11 -9.72
CA ALA A 123 11.06 -21.92 -8.51
C ALA A 123 11.86 -23.21 -8.63
N SER A 124 12.70 -23.49 -7.63
CA SER A 124 13.35 -24.80 -7.50
C SER A 124 12.34 -25.89 -7.12
N ASP A 125 12.66 -27.15 -7.40
CA ASP A 125 11.79 -28.29 -7.09
C ASP A 125 11.40 -28.34 -5.59
N THR A 126 12.28 -27.85 -4.72
CA THR A 126 12.09 -27.84 -3.26
C THR A 126 11.00 -26.88 -2.78
N ILE A 127 10.76 -25.77 -3.49
CA ILE A 127 9.79 -24.75 -3.10
C ILE A 127 8.58 -24.67 -4.04
N ARG A 128 8.61 -25.38 -5.16
CA ARG A 128 7.59 -25.29 -6.22
C ARG A 128 6.20 -25.66 -5.73
N SER A 129 6.06 -26.75 -4.98
CA SER A 129 4.76 -27.20 -4.44
C SER A 129 4.16 -26.19 -3.47
N ASP A 130 4.98 -25.64 -2.57
CA ASP A 130 4.57 -24.65 -1.59
C ASP A 130 4.19 -23.33 -2.27
N ALA A 131 4.96 -22.91 -3.26
CA ALA A 131 4.69 -21.69 -4.04
C ALA A 131 3.37 -21.79 -4.82
N ILE A 132 3.09 -22.94 -5.45
CA ILE A 132 1.81 -23.18 -6.15
C ILE A 132 0.65 -23.20 -5.17
N LEU A 133 0.78 -23.91 -4.05
CA LEU A 133 -0.28 -24.01 -3.04
C LEU A 133 -0.62 -22.63 -2.45
N TYR A 134 0.39 -21.91 -1.98
CA TYR A 134 0.24 -20.56 -1.42
C TYR A 134 -0.35 -19.60 -2.45
N GLY A 135 0.22 -19.58 -3.65
CA GLY A 135 -0.24 -18.72 -4.74
C GLY A 135 -1.69 -18.99 -5.15
N ARG A 136 -2.11 -20.27 -5.21
CA ARG A 136 -3.50 -20.64 -5.52
C ARG A 136 -4.49 -20.20 -4.46
N ILE A 137 -4.14 -20.32 -3.18
CA ILE A 137 -5.02 -19.89 -2.08
C ILE A 137 -5.18 -18.37 -2.13
N LEU A 138 -4.09 -17.62 -2.27
CA LEU A 138 -4.14 -16.16 -2.27
C LEU A 138 -4.74 -15.58 -3.55
N ILE A 139 -4.49 -16.16 -4.72
CA ILE A 139 -5.10 -15.66 -5.96
C ILE A 139 -6.63 -15.82 -5.95
N LEU A 140 -7.16 -16.87 -5.31
CA LEU A 140 -8.61 -17.03 -5.11
C LEU A 140 -9.17 -16.00 -4.13
N SER A 141 -8.37 -15.45 -3.24
CA SER A 141 -8.78 -14.41 -2.30
C SER A 141 -8.60 -12.98 -2.86
N GLU A 142 -8.06 -12.80 -4.06
CA GLU A 142 -7.87 -11.49 -4.68
C GLU A 142 -9.13 -10.60 -4.69
N PRO A 143 -10.36 -11.12 -4.90
CA PRO A 143 -11.55 -10.28 -4.78
C PRO A 143 -11.68 -9.60 -3.41
N PHE A 144 -11.35 -10.29 -2.34
CA PHE A 144 -11.37 -9.74 -0.98
C PHE A 144 -10.22 -8.75 -0.78
N PHE A 145 -9.01 -9.07 -1.25
CA PHE A 145 -7.85 -8.19 -1.09
C PHE A 145 -8.01 -6.88 -1.88
N MET A 146 -8.44 -6.95 -3.14
CA MET A 146 -8.70 -5.75 -3.95
C MET A 146 -9.80 -4.88 -3.36
N LEU A 147 -10.89 -5.50 -2.86
CA LEU A 147 -11.97 -4.77 -2.17
C LEU A 147 -11.49 -4.13 -0.87
N GLN A 148 -10.71 -4.85 -0.04
CA GLN A 148 -10.15 -4.33 1.21
C GLN A 148 -9.35 -3.05 0.95
N ASN A 149 -8.42 -3.08 -0.02
CA ASN A 149 -7.59 -1.92 -0.36
C ASN A 149 -8.42 -0.75 -0.89
N SER A 150 -9.39 -1.05 -1.75
CA SER A 150 -10.27 -0.01 -2.31
C SER A 150 -11.18 0.60 -1.25
N PHE A 151 -11.69 -0.19 -0.32
CA PHE A 151 -12.56 0.31 0.77
C PHE A 151 -11.83 1.19 1.76
N GLN A 152 -10.52 1.07 1.93
CA GLN A 152 -9.73 2.04 2.71
C GLN A 152 -9.92 3.46 2.17
N SER A 153 -9.83 3.62 0.85
CA SER A 153 -10.05 4.91 0.19
C SER A 153 -11.52 5.34 0.19
N PHE A 154 -12.46 4.41 -0.05
CA PHE A 154 -13.89 4.74 -0.09
C PHE A 154 -14.48 5.03 1.29
N LEU A 155 -14.04 4.38 2.37
CA LEU A 155 -14.45 4.70 3.73
C LEU A 155 -13.99 6.11 4.13
N THR A 156 -12.80 6.51 3.67
CA THR A 156 -12.31 7.88 3.87
C THR A 156 -13.17 8.88 3.10
N THR A 157 -13.53 8.58 1.84
CA THR A 157 -14.46 9.40 1.04
C THR A 157 -15.86 9.47 1.67
N ALA A 158 -16.30 8.39 2.30
CA ALA A 158 -17.57 8.33 3.03
C ALA A 158 -17.54 9.02 4.41
N GLU A 159 -16.43 9.69 4.77
CA GLU A 159 -16.22 10.34 6.08
C GLU A 159 -16.26 9.35 7.27
N LYS A 160 -15.93 8.06 6.98
CA LYS A 160 -15.93 6.95 7.95
C LYS A 160 -14.54 6.34 8.14
N GLN A 161 -13.51 7.17 8.17
CA GLN A 161 -12.12 6.75 8.35
C GLN A 161 -11.88 5.99 9.66
N ASN A 162 -12.63 6.30 10.73
CA ASN A 162 -12.55 5.56 11.99
C ASN A 162 -13.07 4.12 11.84
N LEU A 163 -14.11 3.90 11.02
CA LEU A 163 -14.57 2.56 10.69
C LEU A 163 -13.51 1.83 9.86
N GLY A 164 -12.85 2.51 8.92
CA GLY A 164 -11.73 1.96 8.16
C GLY A 164 -10.59 1.49 9.07
N LEU A 165 -10.22 2.32 10.05
CA LEU A 165 -9.22 1.94 11.05
C LEU A 165 -9.66 0.72 11.87
N LEU A 166 -10.90 0.71 12.39
CA LEU A 166 -11.42 -0.42 13.16
C LEU A 166 -11.36 -1.72 12.35
N VAL A 167 -11.83 -1.67 11.09
CA VAL A 167 -11.83 -2.83 10.20
C VAL A 167 -10.41 -3.31 9.92
N SER A 168 -9.46 -2.41 9.67
CA SER A 168 -8.05 -2.76 9.43
C SER A 168 -7.40 -3.38 10.67
N VAL A 169 -7.70 -2.85 11.86
CA VAL A 169 -7.22 -3.44 13.14
C VAL A 169 -7.80 -4.83 13.35
N LEU A 170 -9.11 -5.01 13.15
CA LEU A 170 -9.76 -6.32 13.28
C LEU A 170 -9.21 -7.33 12.28
N ALA A 171 -9.02 -6.93 11.02
CA ALA A 171 -8.43 -7.77 9.97
C ALA A 171 -7.00 -8.19 10.35
N GLY A 172 -6.18 -7.24 10.79
CA GLY A 172 -4.79 -7.50 11.21
C GLY A 172 -4.70 -8.39 12.45
N ILE A 173 -5.52 -8.15 13.48
CA ILE A 173 -5.55 -9.00 14.67
C ILE A 173 -6.02 -10.42 14.30
N THR A 174 -7.05 -10.54 13.47
CA THR A 174 -7.53 -11.86 13.02
C THR A 174 -6.44 -12.60 12.25
N ASN A 175 -5.74 -11.95 11.33
CA ASN A 175 -4.62 -12.55 10.62
C ASN A 175 -3.55 -13.03 11.61
N MET A 176 -3.03 -12.16 12.50
CA MET A 176 -1.97 -12.53 13.47
C MET A 176 -2.38 -13.67 14.41
N VAL A 177 -3.63 -13.66 14.90
CA VAL A 177 -4.14 -14.73 15.78
C VAL A 177 -4.28 -16.04 15.02
N LEU A 178 -4.78 -16.00 13.79
CA LEU A 178 -4.92 -17.20 12.96
C LEU A 178 -3.58 -17.70 12.45
N ASP A 179 -2.60 -16.84 12.18
CA ASP A 179 -1.23 -17.24 11.88
C ASP A 179 -0.67 -18.11 13.01
N PHE A 180 -0.77 -17.62 14.24
CA PHE A 180 -0.34 -18.39 15.38
C PHE A 180 -1.11 -19.72 15.52
N LEU A 181 -2.43 -19.69 15.43
CA LEU A 181 -3.26 -20.89 15.59
C LEU A 181 -3.02 -21.91 14.46
N LEU A 182 -3.08 -21.46 13.18
CA LEU A 182 -3.03 -22.37 12.04
C LEU A 182 -1.62 -22.89 11.77
N MET A 183 -0.59 -22.07 11.98
CA MET A 183 0.79 -22.50 11.76
C MET A 183 1.39 -23.22 12.97
N PHE A 184 1.21 -22.69 14.19
CA PHE A 184 1.87 -23.22 15.38
C PHE A 184 1.05 -24.32 16.06
N VAL A 185 -0.26 -24.10 16.29
CA VAL A 185 -1.10 -25.07 17.01
C VAL A 185 -1.57 -26.19 16.09
N PHE A 186 -2.19 -25.85 14.95
CA PHE A 186 -2.71 -26.86 14.01
C PHE A 186 -1.68 -27.37 13.01
N ARG A 187 -0.51 -26.74 12.91
CA ARG A 187 0.62 -27.15 12.06
C ARG A 187 0.26 -27.36 10.59
N LEU A 188 -0.61 -26.48 10.06
CA LEU A 188 -1.04 -26.54 8.66
C LEU A 188 0.01 -26.00 7.67
N GLY A 189 1.19 -25.62 8.17
CA GLY A 189 2.29 -25.11 7.33
C GLY A 189 1.89 -23.87 6.52
N ILE A 190 2.35 -23.82 5.28
CA ILE A 190 2.13 -22.66 4.39
C ILE A 190 0.65 -22.45 4.03
N ALA A 191 -0.16 -23.51 4.02
CA ALA A 191 -1.60 -23.40 3.83
C ALA A 191 -2.27 -22.67 5.00
N GLY A 192 -1.75 -22.85 6.23
CA GLY A 192 -2.19 -22.12 7.41
C GLY A 192 -1.93 -20.62 7.31
N ALA A 193 -0.72 -20.23 6.87
CA ALA A 193 -0.37 -18.84 6.61
C ALA A 193 -1.31 -18.20 5.56
N ALA A 194 -1.49 -18.86 4.43
CA ALA A 194 -2.39 -18.39 3.39
C ALA A 194 -3.84 -18.24 3.90
N ALA A 195 -4.34 -19.22 4.64
CA ALA A 195 -5.71 -19.19 5.19
C ALA A 195 -5.91 -18.05 6.20
N ALA A 196 -4.93 -17.79 7.07
CA ALA A 196 -4.97 -16.67 8.01
C ALA A 196 -5.05 -15.33 7.28
N THR A 197 -4.23 -15.16 6.24
CA THR A 197 -4.25 -13.96 5.38
C THR A 197 -5.62 -13.78 4.71
N VAL A 198 -6.19 -14.85 4.13
CA VAL A 198 -7.52 -14.83 3.53
C VAL A 198 -8.61 -14.42 4.53
N CYS A 199 -8.58 -14.94 5.75
CA CYS A 199 -9.55 -14.55 6.79
C CYS A 199 -9.47 -13.07 7.15
N GLY A 200 -8.25 -12.51 7.25
CA GLY A 200 -8.05 -11.07 7.44
C GLY A 200 -8.62 -10.25 6.28
N GLN A 201 -8.37 -10.67 5.04
CA GLN A 201 -8.89 -10.00 3.83
C GLN A 201 -10.42 -10.07 3.74
N ILE A 202 -11.05 -11.19 4.14
CA ILE A 202 -12.51 -11.32 4.20
C ILE A 202 -13.11 -10.30 5.17
N ILE A 203 -12.54 -10.15 6.38
CA ILE A 203 -13.01 -9.12 7.33
C ILE A 203 -12.81 -7.72 6.73
N GLY A 204 -11.63 -7.45 6.18
CA GLY A 204 -11.29 -6.16 5.58
C GLY A 204 -12.18 -5.73 4.41
N SER A 205 -12.82 -6.69 3.74
CA SER A 205 -13.66 -6.45 2.56
C SER A 205 -15.16 -6.59 2.85
N VAL A 206 -15.58 -7.65 3.54
CA VAL A 206 -17.00 -7.97 3.74
C VAL A 206 -17.64 -6.98 4.72
N VAL A 207 -16.94 -6.59 5.80
CA VAL A 207 -17.48 -5.63 6.76
C VAL A 207 -17.80 -4.27 6.12
N PRO A 208 -16.89 -3.64 5.36
CA PRO A 208 -17.23 -2.42 4.62
C PRO A 208 -18.32 -2.64 3.55
N LEU A 209 -18.31 -3.78 2.87
CA LEU A 209 -19.32 -4.10 1.87
C LEU A 209 -20.74 -4.13 2.48
N ILE A 210 -20.89 -4.80 3.62
CA ILE A 210 -22.14 -4.83 4.39
C ILE A 210 -22.51 -3.41 4.84
N TYR A 211 -21.56 -2.66 5.37
CA TYR A 211 -21.80 -1.26 5.78
C TYR A 211 -22.38 -0.43 4.62
N PHE A 212 -21.76 -0.46 3.43
CA PHE A 212 -22.24 0.31 2.28
C PHE A 212 -23.56 -0.21 1.69
N ALA A 213 -23.85 -1.50 1.84
CA ALA A 213 -25.10 -2.12 1.39
C ALA A 213 -26.28 -1.78 2.31
N THR A 214 -26.05 -1.70 3.62
CA THR A 214 -27.11 -1.46 4.61
C THR A 214 -27.28 0.00 4.98
N ASN A 215 -26.29 0.85 4.68
CA ASN A 215 -26.29 2.25 5.05
C ASN A 215 -27.28 3.06 4.21
N THR A 216 -28.32 3.57 4.83
CA THR A 216 -29.36 4.39 4.18
C THR A 216 -29.11 5.90 4.31
N THR A 217 -28.39 6.33 5.35
CA THR A 217 -28.25 7.75 5.76
C THR A 217 -26.87 8.34 5.49
N GLY A 218 -25.87 7.51 5.15
CA GLY A 218 -24.47 7.96 4.93
C GLY A 218 -24.29 8.77 3.65
N SER A 219 -23.10 9.38 3.55
CA SER A 219 -22.69 10.16 2.37
C SER A 219 -22.51 9.30 1.13
N LEU A 220 -22.09 8.02 1.29
CA LEU A 220 -21.98 7.01 0.25
C LEU A 220 -22.75 5.75 0.61
N LYS A 221 -23.40 5.15 -0.40
CA LYS A 221 -24.13 3.88 -0.30
C LYS A 221 -24.12 3.13 -1.61
N LEU A 222 -24.23 1.82 -1.53
CA LEU A 222 -24.44 0.98 -2.73
C LEU A 222 -25.84 1.20 -3.31
N THR A 223 -25.89 1.44 -4.61
CA THR A 223 -27.11 1.64 -5.39
C THR A 223 -27.05 0.78 -6.65
N LYS A 224 -28.10 0.83 -7.48
CA LYS A 224 -28.04 0.20 -8.80
C LYS A 224 -26.90 0.81 -9.61
N ALA A 225 -25.93 -0.03 -9.98
CA ALA A 225 -24.79 0.40 -10.79
C ALA A 225 -25.26 0.67 -12.22
N LYS A 226 -24.83 1.81 -12.78
CA LYS A 226 -24.95 2.10 -14.21
C LYS A 226 -23.56 2.13 -14.79
N PHE A 227 -23.28 1.25 -15.74
CA PHE A 227 -22.00 1.21 -16.40
C PHE A 227 -21.80 2.44 -17.29
N ASP A 228 -20.75 3.20 -16.98
CA ASP A 228 -20.34 4.40 -17.71
C ASP A 228 -18.83 4.30 -17.99
N TRP A 229 -18.48 3.90 -19.21
CA TRP A 229 -17.10 3.72 -19.63
C TRP A 229 -16.24 4.97 -19.45
N LYS A 230 -16.81 6.16 -19.62
CA LYS A 230 -16.08 7.42 -19.40
C LYS A 230 -15.67 7.59 -17.93
N CYS A 231 -16.55 7.24 -17.01
CA CYS A 231 -16.24 7.27 -15.58
C CYS A 231 -15.22 6.19 -15.20
N ILE A 232 -15.29 4.99 -15.79
CA ILE A 232 -14.31 3.91 -15.57
C ILE A 232 -12.93 4.36 -16.03
N TRP A 233 -12.79 4.85 -17.27
CA TRP A 233 -11.51 5.32 -17.79
C TRP A 233 -10.95 6.51 -16.99
N LYS A 234 -11.81 7.42 -16.51
CA LYS A 234 -11.40 8.51 -15.63
C LYS A 234 -10.88 7.99 -14.28
N ALA A 235 -11.58 7.05 -13.66
CA ALA A 235 -11.15 6.46 -12.39
C ALA A 235 -9.84 5.69 -12.56
N CYS A 236 -9.73 4.81 -13.54
CA CYS A 236 -8.50 4.05 -13.81
C CYS A 236 -7.32 4.96 -14.18
N GLY A 237 -7.52 5.91 -15.08
CA GLY A 237 -6.50 6.87 -15.46
C GLY A 237 -6.04 7.74 -14.29
N ASN A 238 -6.98 8.13 -13.42
CA ASN A 238 -6.68 8.94 -12.25
C ASN A 238 -5.93 8.16 -11.14
N GLY A 239 -6.19 6.86 -11.02
CA GLY A 239 -5.51 5.99 -10.06
C GLY A 239 -4.31 5.23 -10.64
N SER A 240 -3.95 5.45 -11.92
CA SER A 240 -2.84 4.75 -12.58
C SER A 240 -1.48 4.98 -11.89
N SER A 241 -1.34 6.09 -11.17
CA SER A 241 -0.16 6.38 -10.34
C SER A 241 0.11 5.31 -9.28
N GLU A 242 -0.94 4.77 -8.65
CA GLU A 242 -0.81 3.71 -7.65
C GLU A 242 -0.39 2.38 -8.29
N MET A 243 -1.00 2.05 -9.42
CA MET A 243 -0.61 0.87 -10.19
C MET A 243 0.85 0.95 -10.63
N LEU A 244 1.28 2.08 -11.20
CA LEU A 244 2.67 2.30 -11.61
C LEU A 244 3.63 2.25 -10.42
N THR A 245 3.26 2.81 -9.26
CA THR A 245 4.07 2.74 -8.05
C THR A 245 4.30 1.29 -7.62
N ASN A 246 3.24 0.48 -7.53
CA ASN A 246 3.35 -0.92 -7.09
C ASN A 246 4.19 -1.76 -8.07
N LEU A 247 3.93 -1.64 -9.38
CA LEU A 247 4.70 -2.35 -10.41
C LEU A 247 6.18 -1.93 -10.41
N SER A 248 6.44 -0.63 -10.33
CA SER A 248 7.80 -0.08 -10.32
C SER A 248 8.58 -0.51 -9.08
N THR A 249 7.95 -0.50 -7.90
CA THR A 249 8.58 -0.93 -6.65
C THR A 249 9.04 -2.39 -6.73
N SER A 250 8.24 -3.28 -7.31
CA SER A 250 8.60 -4.68 -7.50
C SER A 250 9.83 -4.84 -8.41
N LEU A 251 9.87 -4.12 -9.54
CA LEU A 251 11.03 -4.13 -10.46
C LEU A 251 12.29 -3.58 -9.80
N VAL A 252 12.16 -2.45 -9.11
CA VAL A 252 13.28 -1.78 -8.44
C VAL A 252 13.86 -2.67 -7.32
N SER A 253 13.01 -3.36 -6.55
CA SER A 253 13.47 -4.29 -5.51
C SER A 253 14.34 -5.42 -6.07
N VAL A 254 14.02 -5.95 -7.25
CA VAL A 254 14.85 -6.96 -7.92
C VAL A 254 16.22 -6.39 -8.26
N VAL A 255 16.28 -5.19 -8.83
CA VAL A 255 17.55 -4.53 -9.20
C VAL A 255 18.38 -4.20 -7.97
N TYR A 256 17.76 -3.74 -6.87
CA TYR A 256 18.44 -3.54 -5.59
C TYR A 256 19.13 -4.83 -5.11
N ASN A 257 18.40 -5.94 -5.07
CA ASN A 257 18.94 -7.22 -4.62
C ASN A 257 20.10 -7.70 -5.50
N LEU A 258 20.00 -7.53 -6.83
CA LEU A 258 21.09 -7.88 -7.75
C LEU A 258 22.34 -7.01 -7.52
N GLN A 259 22.20 -5.73 -7.31
CA GLN A 259 23.33 -4.84 -7.04
C GLN A 259 23.95 -5.11 -5.67
N LEU A 260 23.14 -5.33 -4.63
CA LEU A 260 23.61 -5.66 -3.30
C LEU A 260 24.37 -6.99 -3.26
N MET A 261 23.89 -8.00 -4.00
CA MET A 261 24.59 -9.28 -4.12
C MET A 261 25.98 -9.10 -4.74
N LYS A 262 26.11 -8.23 -5.76
CA LYS A 262 27.39 -7.93 -6.41
C LYS A 262 28.35 -7.15 -5.50
N LEU A 263 27.86 -6.21 -4.69
CA LEU A 263 28.69 -5.27 -3.93
C LEU A 263 29.04 -5.75 -2.53
N ALA A 264 28.14 -6.47 -1.88
CA ALA A 264 28.27 -6.86 -0.47
C ALA A 264 27.77 -8.28 -0.16
N ASN A 265 27.53 -9.10 -1.19
CA ASN A 265 27.02 -10.46 -1.05
C ASN A 265 25.75 -10.51 -0.18
N GLU A 266 25.57 -11.57 0.61
CA GLU A 266 24.41 -11.79 1.48
C GLU A 266 24.27 -10.70 2.58
N ASN A 267 25.38 -10.13 3.04
CA ASN A 267 25.37 -9.07 4.06
C ASN A 267 24.66 -7.80 3.55
N GLY A 268 24.86 -7.44 2.27
CA GLY A 268 24.16 -6.30 1.66
C GLY A 268 22.64 -6.53 1.61
N ILE A 269 22.20 -7.71 1.25
CA ILE A 269 20.78 -8.06 1.21
C ILE A 269 20.17 -8.07 2.61
N ALA A 270 20.90 -8.59 3.61
CA ALA A 270 20.45 -8.61 5.00
C ALA A 270 20.31 -7.19 5.57
N ALA A 271 21.29 -6.31 5.32
CA ALA A 271 21.23 -4.90 5.73
C ALA A 271 20.03 -4.19 5.09
N TYR A 272 19.82 -4.40 3.78
CA TYR A 272 18.68 -3.83 3.05
C TYR A 272 17.34 -4.31 3.61
N GLY A 273 17.23 -5.58 3.97
CA GLY A 273 16.02 -6.12 4.61
C GLY A 273 15.63 -5.34 5.88
N VAL A 274 16.59 -5.07 6.76
CA VAL A 274 16.34 -4.27 7.98
C VAL A 274 15.88 -2.84 7.63
N ILE A 275 16.57 -2.20 6.68
CA ILE A 275 16.22 -0.84 6.23
C ILE A 275 14.79 -0.82 5.66
N MET A 276 14.41 -1.85 4.89
CA MET A 276 13.07 -1.93 4.32
C MET A 276 11.96 -2.08 5.37
N TYR A 277 12.16 -2.83 6.44
CA TYR A 277 11.16 -2.91 7.53
C TYR A 277 10.86 -1.54 8.15
N VAL A 278 11.90 -0.74 8.38
CA VAL A 278 11.72 0.63 8.88
C VAL A 278 11.04 1.51 7.84
N SER A 279 11.46 1.39 6.58
CA SER A 279 10.89 2.16 5.47
C SER A 279 9.41 1.88 5.27
N PHE A 280 8.94 0.65 5.42
CA PHE A 280 7.51 0.32 5.30
C PHE A 280 6.66 1.08 6.31
N ILE A 281 7.11 1.20 7.56
CA ILE A 281 6.38 1.94 8.60
C ILE A 281 6.37 3.44 8.29
N PHE A 282 7.52 4.00 7.87
CA PHE A 282 7.62 5.43 7.57
C PHE A 282 6.84 5.81 6.30
N MET A 283 6.92 4.99 5.27
CA MET A 283 6.14 5.18 4.05
C MET A 283 4.62 5.04 4.29
N ALA A 284 4.20 4.17 5.21
CA ALA A 284 2.81 4.04 5.60
C ALA A 284 2.22 5.36 6.13
N ILE A 285 3.03 6.18 6.80
CA ILE A 285 2.60 7.51 7.28
C ILE A 285 2.31 8.45 6.09
N PHE A 286 3.18 8.49 5.09
CA PHE A 286 2.99 9.33 3.92
C PHE A 286 1.82 8.84 3.04
N PHE A 287 1.70 7.54 2.82
CA PHE A 287 0.57 6.96 2.09
C PHE A 287 -0.76 7.16 2.83
N GLY A 288 -0.79 6.95 4.14
CA GLY A 288 -1.98 7.20 4.95
C GLY A 288 -2.42 8.66 4.92
N TYR A 289 -1.45 9.59 4.94
CA TYR A 289 -1.72 11.01 4.77
C TYR A 289 -2.34 11.30 3.39
N ALA A 290 -1.75 10.77 2.31
CA ALA A 290 -2.24 10.97 0.95
C ALA A 290 -3.66 10.40 0.76
N ILE A 291 -3.93 9.17 1.24
CA ILE A 291 -5.26 8.55 1.22
C ILE A 291 -6.28 9.42 1.95
N GLY A 292 -5.89 9.99 3.10
CA GLY A 292 -6.76 10.85 3.90
C GLY A 292 -7.09 12.18 3.22
N VAL A 293 -6.12 12.79 2.55
CA VAL A 293 -6.27 14.13 1.96
C VAL A 293 -6.90 14.11 0.56
N THR A 294 -6.66 13.07 -0.23
CA THR A 294 -7.16 12.98 -1.61
C THR A 294 -8.66 13.21 -1.76
N PRO A 295 -9.56 12.61 -0.94
CA PRO A 295 -11.00 12.89 -1.02
C PRO A 295 -11.36 14.33 -0.65
N ILE A 296 -10.64 14.95 0.30
CA ILE A 296 -10.88 16.37 0.68
C ILE A 296 -10.55 17.27 -0.53
N ILE A 297 -9.47 16.99 -1.23
CA ILE A 297 -9.06 17.72 -2.43
C ILE A 297 -10.11 17.53 -3.53
N GLY A 298 -10.50 16.28 -3.82
CA GLY A 298 -11.50 15.97 -4.84
C GLY A 298 -12.84 16.66 -4.58
N TYR A 299 -13.31 16.63 -3.35
CA TYR A 299 -14.54 17.33 -2.94
C TYR A 299 -14.46 18.85 -3.19
N ASN A 300 -13.40 19.49 -2.68
CA ASN A 300 -13.23 20.94 -2.82
C ASN A 300 -12.99 21.36 -4.28
N TYR A 301 -12.37 20.49 -5.08
CA TYR A 301 -12.24 20.71 -6.51
C TYR A 301 -13.58 20.66 -7.22
N GLY A 302 -14.41 19.64 -6.92
CA GLY A 302 -15.80 19.57 -7.42
C GLY A 302 -16.67 20.75 -6.99
N ALA A 303 -16.52 21.19 -5.76
CA ALA A 303 -17.23 22.36 -5.22
C ALA A 303 -16.72 23.72 -5.77
N GLY A 304 -15.66 23.73 -6.60
CA GLY A 304 -15.06 24.97 -7.12
C GLY A 304 -14.37 25.84 -6.05
N ASN A 305 -14.09 25.30 -4.85
CA ASN A 305 -13.54 26.04 -3.72
C ASN A 305 -12.00 26.20 -3.82
N LYS A 306 -11.57 27.08 -4.74
CA LYS A 306 -10.14 27.35 -4.99
C LYS A 306 -9.39 27.85 -3.75
N LYS A 307 -10.08 28.63 -2.88
CA LYS A 307 -9.47 29.17 -1.65
C LYS A 307 -9.10 28.04 -0.69
N GLN A 308 -10.00 27.07 -0.52
CA GLN A 308 -9.76 25.90 0.34
C GLN A 308 -8.69 24.98 -0.27
N LEU A 309 -8.68 24.75 -1.58
CA LEU A 309 -7.65 23.97 -2.26
C LEU A 309 -6.25 24.56 -2.05
N HIS A 310 -6.09 25.87 -2.21
CA HIS A 310 -4.82 26.54 -1.97
C HIS A 310 -4.39 26.47 -0.50
N SER A 311 -5.35 26.62 0.43
CA SER A 311 -5.10 26.44 1.87
C SER A 311 -4.68 25.00 2.21
N LEU A 312 -5.34 23.99 1.64
CA LEU A 312 -5.00 22.59 1.81
C LEU A 312 -3.60 22.27 1.28
N LEU A 313 -3.28 22.76 0.07
CA LEU A 313 -1.93 22.58 -0.51
C LEU A 313 -0.85 23.13 0.43
N LYS A 314 -0.97 24.39 0.88
CA LYS A 314 0.00 24.99 1.80
C LYS A 314 0.14 24.22 3.11
N LYS A 315 -0.98 23.85 3.73
CA LYS A 315 -0.99 23.12 5.01
C LYS A 315 -0.40 21.72 4.85
N SER A 316 -0.73 21.04 3.76
CA SER A 316 -0.21 19.70 3.49
C SER A 316 1.29 19.72 3.21
N LEU A 317 1.79 20.71 2.48
CA LEU A 317 3.24 20.87 2.27
C LEU A 317 3.98 21.08 3.60
N VAL A 318 3.44 21.90 4.52
CA VAL A 318 4.03 22.10 5.86
C VAL A 318 3.98 20.81 6.68
N ILE A 319 2.83 20.13 6.73
CA ILE A 319 2.70 18.85 7.45
C ILE A 319 3.68 17.82 6.89
N THR A 320 3.75 17.69 5.56
CA THR A 320 4.67 16.76 4.90
C THR A 320 6.14 17.10 5.21
N ALA A 321 6.50 18.40 5.19
CA ALA A 321 7.86 18.84 5.53
C ALA A 321 8.23 18.48 6.98
N VAL A 322 7.34 18.80 7.94
CA VAL A 322 7.56 18.48 9.36
C VAL A 322 7.66 16.96 9.56
N THR A 323 6.76 16.19 8.92
CA THR A 323 6.79 14.72 9.01
C THR A 323 8.07 14.16 8.38
N ALA A 324 8.48 14.64 7.21
CA ALA A 324 9.70 14.21 6.52
C ALA A 324 10.95 14.45 7.37
N ILE A 325 11.10 15.66 7.92
CA ILE A 325 12.21 15.99 8.82
C ILE A 325 12.19 15.11 10.08
N THR A 326 11.02 14.94 10.69
CA THR A 326 10.87 14.10 11.87
C THR A 326 11.26 12.65 11.60
N MET A 327 10.82 12.07 10.46
CA MET A 327 11.15 10.70 10.08
C MET A 327 12.64 10.53 9.78
N THR A 328 13.25 11.50 9.11
CA THR A 328 14.70 11.49 8.86
C THR A 328 15.47 11.53 10.17
N VAL A 329 15.17 12.47 11.07
CA VAL A 329 15.84 12.58 12.37
C VAL A 329 15.62 11.31 13.22
N LEU A 330 14.41 10.77 13.24
CA LEU A 330 14.14 9.50 13.95
C LEU A 330 14.94 8.34 13.36
N SER A 331 15.03 8.24 12.03
CA SER A 331 15.82 7.20 11.36
C SER A 331 17.30 7.32 11.71
N GLU A 332 17.87 8.53 11.71
CA GLU A 332 19.25 8.79 12.10
C GLU A 332 19.54 8.39 13.55
N VAL A 333 18.68 8.84 14.48
CA VAL A 333 18.84 8.53 15.92
C VAL A 333 18.67 7.05 16.21
N LEU A 334 17.72 6.40 15.54
CA LEU A 334 17.37 5.00 15.74
C LEU A 334 18.22 4.03 14.90
N ALA A 335 19.06 4.51 13.98
CA ALA A 335 19.84 3.66 13.07
C ALA A 335 20.68 2.62 13.82
N LEU A 336 21.47 3.04 14.82
CA LEU A 336 22.30 2.13 15.62
C LEU A 336 21.47 1.20 16.53
N PRO A 337 20.48 1.68 17.31
CA PRO A 337 19.61 0.80 18.10
C PRO A 337 18.92 -0.27 17.26
N ILE A 338 18.37 0.10 16.11
CA ILE A 338 17.68 -0.83 15.22
C ILE A 338 18.66 -1.84 14.62
N ALA A 339 19.82 -1.39 14.10
CA ALA A 339 20.86 -2.29 13.60
C ALA A 339 21.28 -3.31 14.66
N ARG A 340 21.48 -2.88 15.92
CA ARG A 340 21.82 -3.79 17.03
C ARG A 340 20.73 -4.81 17.34
N ILE A 341 19.46 -4.41 17.29
CA ILE A 341 18.33 -5.34 17.55
C ILE A 341 18.26 -6.44 16.49
N PHE A 342 18.44 -6.09 15.21
CA PHE A 342 18.23 -7.04 14.11
C PHE A 342 19.49 -7.84 13.75
N VAL A 343 20.66 -7.19 13.79
CA VAL A 343 21.91 -7.76 13.28
C VAL A 343 23.11 -7.55 14.21
N GLY A 344 22.87 -7.34 15.51
CA GLY A 344 23.90 -7.08 16.53
C GLY A 344 24.83 -8.27 16.82
N TYR A 345 24.58 -9.42 16.23
CA TYR A 345 25.44 -10.60 16.32
C TYR A 345 26.67 -10.54 15.37
N ASP A 346 26.70 -9.60 14.42
CA ASP A 346 27.79 -9.37 13.48
C ASP A 346 28.09 -7.86 13.40
N ASP A 347 29.26 -7.47 13.91
CA ASP A 347 29.67 -6.06 13.96
C ASP A 347 29.82 -5.41 12.58
N THR A 348 30.25 -6.18 11.56
CA THR A 348 30.42 -5.69 10.20
C THR A 348 29.06 -5.40 9.57
N LEU A 349 28.13 -6.35 9.69
CA LEU A 349 26.76 -6.23 9.20
C LEU A 349 26.01 -5.11 9.96
N CYS A 350 26.22 -4.99 11.28
CA CYS A 350 25.61 -3.95 12.11
C CYS A 350 26.05 -2.54 11.66
N ARG A 351 27.34 -2.32 11.41
CA ARG A 351 27.87 -1.04 10.89
C ARG A 351 27.35 -0.76 9.48
N MET A 352 27.32 -1.76 8.62
CA MET A 352 26.77 -1.63 7.26
C MET A 352 25.29 -1.23 7.30
N THR A 353 24.49 -1.89 8.13
CA THR A 353 23.06 -1.59 8.31
C THR A 353 22.86 -0.18 8.88
N GLN A 354 23.63 0.21 9.88
CA GLN A 354 23.59 1.57 10.45
C GLN A 354 23.90 2.63 9.39
N THR A 355 25.02 2.49 8.66
CA THR A 355 25.42 3.45 7.62
C THR A 355 24.38 3.49 6.50
N GLY A 356 23.92 2.33 6.04
CA GLY A 356 22.88 2.23 5.03
C GLY A 356 21.59 2.90 5.45
N MET A 357 21.14 2.70 6.69
CA MET A 357 19.92 3.33 7.22
C MET A 357 20.07 4.86 7.33
N MET A 358 21.24 5.36 7.74
CA MET A 358 21.50 6.81 7.79
C MET A 358 21.46 7.43 6.39
N LEU A 359 22.12 6.84 5.40
CA LEU A 359 22.10 7.34 4.02
C LEU A 359 20.71 7.24 3.39
N PHE A 360 20.03 6.09 3.59
CA PHE A 360 18.67 5.89 3.07
C PHE A 360 17.66 6.88 3.68
N SER A 361 17.85 7.29 4.94
CA SER A 361 16.95 8.22 5.65
C SER A 361 16.80 9.56 4.94
N ILE A 362 17.82 10.00 4.20
CA ILE A 362 17.79 11.24 3.41
C ILE A 362 16.66 11.19 2.37
N SER A 363 16.34 10.00 1.86
CA SER A 363 15.23 9.82 0.90
C SER A 363 13.87 10.22 1.48
N PHE A 364 13.66 10.10 2.79
CA PHE A 364 12.41 10.47 3.45
C PHE A 364 12.11 11.97 3.35
N LEU A 365 13.13 12.82 3.23
CA LEU A 365 12.94 14.25 3.02
C LEU A 365 12.16 14.57 1.74
N PHE A 366 12.29 13.73 0.72
CA PHE A 366 11.68 13.94 -0.60
C PHE A 366 10.46 13.03 -0.85
N CYS A 367 10.49 11.81 -0.31
CA CYS A 367 9.43 10.83 -0.54
C CYS A 367 8.05 11.33 -0.16
N GLY A 368 7.92 12.00 0.99
CA GLY A 368 6.65 12.55 1.46
C GLY A 368 6.03 13.55 0.49
N PHE A 369 6.84 14.45 -0.06
CA PHE A 369 6.37 15.43 -1.04
C PHE A 369 5.92 14.78 -2.34
N ASN A 370 6.63 13.76 -2.79
CA ASN A 370 6.29 13.03 -4.00
C ASN A 370 4.98 12.23 -3.84
N VAL A 371 4.81 11.54 -2.70
CA VAL A 371 3.57 10.79 -2.40
C VAL A 371 2.39 11.75 -2.27
N PHE A 372 2.54 12.84 -1.50
CA PHE A 372 1.52 13.85 -1.38
C PHE A 372 1.21 14.51 -2.73
N GLY A 373 2.23 14.89 -3.52
CA GLY A 373 2.07 15.49 -4.85
C GLY A 373 1.26 14.61 -5.79
N SER A 374 1.59 13.31 -5.87
CA SER A 374 0.82 12.33 -6.63
C SER A 374 -0.64 12.28 -6.16
N GLY A 375 -0.88 12.13 -4.85
CA GLY A 375 -2.23 12.12 -4.27
C GLY A 375 -3.00 13.44 -4.49
N PHE A 376 -2.31 14.57 -4.46
CA PHE A 376 -2.90 15.88 -4.73
C PHE A 376 -3.43 15.98 -6.17
N PHE A 377 -2.62 15.60 -7.15
CA PHE A 377 -3.05 15.60 -8.56
C PHE A 377 -4.10 14.52 -8.86
N THR A 378 -4.06 13.38 -8.18
CA THR A 378 -5.15 12.39 -8.21
C THR A 378 -6.45 13.01 -7.68
N GLY A 379 -6.42 13.74 -6.57
CA GLY A 379 -7.57 14.46 -6.03
C GLY A 379 -8.13 15.54 -6.98
N LEU A 380 -7.26 16.21 -7.75
CA LEU A 380 -7.66 17.16 -8.79
C LEU A 380 -8.18 16.48 -10.09
N GLY A 381 -8.19 15.15 -10.15
CA GLY A 381 -8.59 14.43 -11.36
C GLY A 381 -7.57 14.48 -12.49
N ASN A 382 -6.32 14.87 -12.21
CA ASN A 382 -5.23 14.92 -13.18
C ASN A 382 -4.32 13.68 -13.05
N GLY A 383 -4.85 12.52 -13.48
CA GLY A 383 -4.16 11.25 -13.39
C GLY A 383 -2.84 11.20 -14.18
N LEU A 384 -2.73 11.93 -15.30
CA LEU A 384 -1.51 11.96 -16.09
C LEU A 384 -0.33 12.55 -15.29
N VAL A 385 -0.53 13.70 -14.65
CA VAL A 385 0.51 14.33 -13.83
C VAL A 385 0.85 13.46 -12.63
N SER A 386 -0.18 12.90 -11.96
CA SER A 386 0.01 11.96 -10.84
C SER A 386 0.83 10.74 -11.24
N ALA A 387 0.49 10.10 -12.36
CA ALA A 387 1.20 8.96 -12.91
C ALA A 387 2.66 9.31 -13.30
N THR A 388 2.88 10.48 -13.92
CA THR A 388 4.22 10.95 -14.28
C THR A 388 5.09 11.12 -13.04
N ILE A 389 4.57 11.76 -11.97
CA ILE A 389 5.30 11.94 -10.70
C ILE A 389 5.67 10.56 -10.12
N SER A 390 4.72 9.63 -10.06
CA SER A 390 4.95 8.29 -9.52
C SER A 390 5.96 7.49 -10.35
N PHE A 391 5.85 7.52 -11.67
CA PHE A 391 6.74 6.83 -12.59
C PHE A 391 8.19 7.37 -12.50
N LEU A 392 8.35 8.69 -12.58
CA LEU A 392 9.66 9.32 -12.48
C LEU A 392 10.32 9.01 -11.13
N ARG A 393 9.56 9.16 -10.03
CA ARG A 393 10.06 8.90 -8.68
C ARG A 393 10.50 7.44 -8.51
N THR A 394 9.58 6.51 -8.78
CA THR A 394 9.75 5.12 -8.34
C THR A 394 10.54 4.29 -9.35
N LEU A 395 10.39 4.55 -10.65
CA LEU A 395 11.09 3.79 -11.66
C LEU A 395 12.36 4.52 -12.15
N VAL A 396 12.20 5.70 -12.75
CA VAL A 396 13.31 6.34 -13.46
C VAL A 396 14.42 6.78 -12.51
N ILE A 397 14.09 7.62 -11.53
CA ILE A 397 15.09 8.20 -10.61
C ILE A 397 15.69 7.12 -9.73
N GLN A 398 14.86 6.23 -9.19
CA GLN A 398 15.32 5.20 -8.27
C GLN A 398 16.18 4.14 -8.99
N LEU A 399 15.80 3.69 -10.20
CA LEU A 399 16.65 2.81 -11.01
C LEU A 399 17.95 3.47 -11.40
N ALA A 400 17.91 4.71 -11.86
CA ALA A 400 19.11 5.46 -12.21
C ALA A 400 20.06 5.58 -11.01
N ALA A 401 19.54 5.93 -9.83
CA ALA A 401 20.31 6.03 -8.61
C ALA A 401 20.97 4.68 -8.24
N VAL A 402 20.20 3.60 -8.20
CA VAL A 402 20.69 2.25 -7.83
C VAL A 402 21.73 1.72 -8.82
N LEU A 403 21.66 2.08 -10.10
CA LEU A 403 22.62 1.63 -11.10
C LEU A 403 23.85 2.54 -11.20
N MET A 404 23.70 3.85 -11.06
CA MET A 404 24.78 4.82 -11.33
C MET A 404 25.57 5.22 -10.07
N LEU A 405 24.90 5.45 -8.93
CA LEU A 405 25.58 5.92 -7.72
C LEU A 405 26.58 4.90 -7.16
N PRO A 406 26.32 3.57 -7.21
CA PRO A 406 27.32 2.59 -6.79
C PRO A 406 28.61 2.60 -7.62
N MET A 407 28.57 3.06 -8.88
CA MET A 407 29.77 3.17 -9.71
C MET A 407 30.77 4.22 -9.17
N VAL A 408 30.24 5.24 -8.45
CA VAL A 408 31.04 6.33 -7.88
C VAL A 408 31.32 6.12 -6.41
N PHE A 409 30.31 5.70 -5.63
CA PHE A 409 30.37 5.62 -4.16
C PHE A 409 30.43 4.19 -3.62
N GLY A 410 30.55 3.16 -4.48
CA GLY A 410 30.51 1.78 -4.07
C GLY A 410 29.22 1.42 -3.35
N ILE A 411 29.28 0.63 -2.26
CA ILE A 411 28.10 0.22 -1.50
C ILE A 411 27.33 1.40 -0.90
N ASN A 412 28.01 2.49 -0.55
CA ASN A 412 27.34 3.66 0.01
C ASN A 412 26.44 4.37 -1.01
N GLY A 413 26.71 4.19 -2.30
CA GLY A 413 25.89 4.75 -3.37
C GLY A 413 24.59 3.99 -3.61
N ILE A 414 24.41 2.81 -3.02
CA ILE A 414 23.18 2.03 -3.20
C ILE A 414 22.09 2.43 -2.19
N TRP A 415 22.52 2.94 -1.04
CA TRP A 415 21.64 3.40 0.03
C TRP A 415 21.04 4.77 -0.28
#